data_9e5351ad5e4f2f173157a21d0a2c8ab9
#
_entry.id   9e5351ad5e4f2f173157a21d0a2c8ab9
#
_cell.length_a   1.000
_cell.length_b   1.000
_cell.length_c   1.000
_cell.angle_alpha   90.00
_cell.angle_beta   90.00
_cell.angle_gamma   90.00
#
_symmetry.space_group_name_H-M   'P 1'
#
loop_
_entity.id
_entity.type
_entity.pdbx_description
1 polymer ?
#
loop_
_entity_poly.entity_id
_entity_poly.type
_entity_poly.pdbx_seq_one_letter_code
_entity_poly.pdbx_strand_id
1 'polypeptide(L)'
;MPEHRIYSTPFASVYPHYVKKAEAKGRTKEELDEIIRWLTGYTRAGLAKQIEKRTTFRDFYEKAPKWNPNAHLITGTVCGIRVENIDDPLMQKIRYLDKLIDELAKGKPMEKILRKAGN
;
A
#
# COMPACT_ATOMS: atom_id res chain seq x y z
N MET A 1 16.86 18.90 3.21
CA MET A 1 15.94 18.65 2.09
C MET A 1 14.52 18.59 2.59
N PRO A 2 13.61 19.30 1.95
CA PRO A 2 12.22 19.20 2.33
C PRO A 2 11.71 17.78 2.02
N GLU A 3 10.93 17.24 2.91
CA GLU A 3 10.33 15.94 2.70
C GLU A 3 9.20 16.04 1.68
N HIS A 4 8.92 14.91 1.01
CA HIS A 4 7.80 14.87 0.09
C HIS A 4 6.51 15.16 0.86
N ARG A 5 5.65 15.98 0.26
CA ARG A 5 4.39 16.40 0.89
C ARG A 5 3.52 15.23 1.36
N ILE A 6 3.55 14.13 0.63
CA ILE A 6 2.73 12.95 0.96
C ILE A 6 3.03 12.42 2.37
N TYR A 7 4.27 12.62 2.86
CA TYR A 7 4.66 12.07 4.16
C TYR A 7 3.85 12.65 5.31
N SER A 8 3.45 13.91 5.22
CA SER A 8 2.64 14.56 6.26
C SER A 8 1.14 14.54 5.94
N THR A 9 0.75 13.91 4.83
CA THR A 9 -0.65 13.79 4.44
C THR A 9 -1.28 12.64 5.23
N PRO A 10 -2.50 12.81 5.79
CA PRO A 10 -3.18 11.70 6.44
C PRO A 10 -3.46 10.58 5.46
N PHE A 11 -3.19 9.35 5.87
CA PHE A 11 -3.51 8.17 5.05
C PHE A 11 -5.00 8.17 4.69
N ALA A 12 -5.85 8.60 5.62
CA ALA A 12 -7.29 8.68 5.42
C ALA A 12 -7.69 9.58 4.26
N SER A 13 -6.85 10.57 3.90
CA SER A 13 -7.14 11.47 2.80
C SER A 13 -6.97 10.79 1.43
N VAL A 14 -6.10 9.80 1.36
CA VAL A 14 -5.79 9.10 0.11
C VAL A 14 -6.54 7.78 0.01
N TYR A 15 -6.83 7.14 1.14
CA TYR A 15 -7.52 5.85 1.18
C TYR A 15 -8.78 5.79 0.31
N PRO A 16 -9.68 6.81 0.32
CA PRO A 16 -10.86 6.77 -0.55
C PRO A 16 -10.52 6.70 -2.04
N HIS A 17 -9.40 7.29 -2.43
CA HIS A 17 -8.96 7.23 -3.84
C HIS A 17 -8.53 5.82 -4.21
N TYR A 18 -7.90 5.10 -3.29
CA TYR A 18 -7.55 3.70 -3.49
C TYR A 18 -8.81 2.85 -3.65
N VAL A 19 -9.81 3.09 -2.80
CA VAL A 19 -11.09 2.37 -2.86
C VAL A 19 -11.76 2.62 -4.22
N LYS A 20 -11.82 3.89 -4.65
CA LYS A 20 -12.41 4.24 -5.94
C LYS A 20 -11.70 3.55 -7.09
N LYS A 21 -10.38 3.51 -7.06
CA LYS A 21 -9.60 2.88 -8.13
C LYS A 21 -9.91 1.40 -8.23
N ALA A 22 -10.02 0.72 -7.10
CA ALA A 22 -10.34 -0.70 -7.08
C ALA A 22 -11.78 -0.94 -7.57
N GLU A 23 -12.74 -0.20 -7.04
CA GLU A 23 -14.15 -0.38 -7.38
C GLU A 23 -14.46 -0.06 -8.83
N ALA A 24 -13.77 0.94 -9.39
CA ALA A 24 -13.93 1.30 -10.80
C ALA A 24 -13.58 0.16 -11.74
N LYS A 25 -12.78 -0.80 -11.26
CA LYS A 25 -12.37 -1.96 -12.05
C LYS A 25 -13.02 -3.26 -11.57
N GLY A 26 -14.10 -3.14 -10.80
CA GLY A 26 -14.86 -4.29 -10.34
C GLY A 26 -14.24 -5.06 -9.17
N ARG A 27 -13.22 -4.47 -8.51
CA ARG A 27 -12.61 -5.09 -7.33
C ARG A 27 -13.27 -4.53 -6.06
N THR A 28 -13.10 -5.20 -4.94
CA THR A 28 -13.78 -4.83 -3.71
C THR A 28 -12.88 -4.10 -2.72
N LYS A 29 -13.52 -3.37 -1.83
CA LYS A 29 -12.82 -2.72 -0.72
C LYS A 29 -12.13 -3.77 0.16
N GLU A 30 -12.76 -4.92 0.35
CA GLU A 30 -12.20 -6.01 1.14
C GLU A 30 -10.89 -6.52 0.54
N GLU A 31 -10.82 -6.61 -0.79
CA GLU A 31 -9.59 -7.01 -1.47
C GLU A 31 -8.50 -5.97 -1.27
N LEU A 32 -8.85 -4.69 -1.37
CA LEU A 32 -7.91 -3.61 -1.13
C LEU A 32 -7.39 -3.66 0.31
N ASP A 33 -8.30 -3.79 1.27
CA ASP A 33 -7.92 -3.83 2.68
C ASP A 33 -7.01 -5.03 2.98
N GLU A 34 -7.27 -6.15 2.35
CA GLU A 34 -6.42 -7.34 2.51
C GLU A 34 -5.00 -7.06 2.02
N ILE A 35 -4.87 -6.37 0.90
CA ILE A 35 -3.56 -5.99 0.36
C ILE A 35 -2.82 -5.09 1.35
N ILE A 36 -3.49 -4.07 1.87
CA ILE A 36 -2.88 -3.13 2.82
C ILE A 36 -2.44 -3.88 4.07
N ARG A 37 -3.30 -4.76 4.59
CA ARG A 37 -3.00 -5.53 5.79
C ARG A 37 -1.87 -6.52 5.57
N TRP A 38 -1.83 -7.15 4.39
CA TRP A 38 -0.74 -8.06 4.04
C TRP A 38 0.61 -7.33 4.08
N LEU A 39 0.63 -6.12 3.52
CA LEU A 39 1.87 -5.34 3.40
C LEU A 39 2.36 -4.82 4.76
N THR A 40 1.44 -4.34 5.59
CA THR A 40 1.77 -3.61 6.81
C THR A 40 1.64 -4.41 8.10
N GLY A 41 0.84 -5.47 8.07
CA GLY A 41 0.57 -6.26 9.27
C GLY A 41 -0.51 -5.71 10.18
N TYR A 42 -1.18 -4.62 9.80
CA TYR A 42 -2.30 -4.14 10.59
C TYR A 42 -3.44 -5.15 10.58
N THR A 43 -4.13 -5.28 11.72
CA THR A 43 -5.38 -6.02 11.78
C THR A 43 -6.49 -5.16 11.19
N ARG A 44 -7.69 -5.75 10.98
CA ARG A 44 -8.84 -4.97 10.50
C ARG A 44 -9.12 -3.78 11.42
N ALA A 45 -9.16 -4.03 12.73
CA ALA A 45 -9.40 -2.98 13.71
C ALA A 45 -8.26 -1.97 13.73
N GLY A 46 -7.01 -2.45 13.61
CA GLY A 46 -5.84 -1.59 13.58
C GLY A 46 -5.83 -0.65 12.39
N LEU A 47 -6.16 -1.18 11.21
CA LEU A 47 -6.23 -0.36 10.00
C LEU A 47 -7.34 0.69 10.12
N ALA A 48 -8.52 0.28 10.57
CA ALA A 48 -9.64 1.20 10.75
C ALA A 48 -9.28 2.32 11.73
N LYS A 49 -8.56 1.97 12.79
CA LYS A 49 -8.12 2.95 13.79
C LYS A 49 -7.17 3.98 13.21
N GLN A 50 -6.22 3.53 12.36
CA GLN A 50 -5.29 4.46 11.73
C GLN A 50 -6.02 5.44 10.81
N ILE A 51 -7.02 4.97 10.09
CA ILE A 51 -7.83 5.81 9.22
C ILE A 51 -8.63 6.82 10.06
N GLU A 52 -9.25 6.35 11.14
CA GLU A 52 -10.05 7.20 12.03
C GLU A 52 -9.19 8.28 12.69
N LYS A 53 -7.99 7.93 13.12
CA LYS A 53 -7.07 8.88 13.77
C LYS A 53 -6.36 9.80 12.76
N ARG A 54 -6.58 9.62 11.49
CA ARG A 54 -5.95 10.38 10.42
C ARG A 54 -4.43 10.37 10.50
N THR A 55 -3.88 9.19 10.77
CA THR A 55 -2.43 8.98 10.87
C THR A 55 -1.76 9.38 9.56
N THR A 56 -0.65 10.11 9.65
CA THR A 56 0.09 10.51 8.44
C THR A 56 0.69 9.30 7.75
N PHE A 57 1.02 9.45 6.45
CA PHE A 57 1.68 8.36 5.71
C PHE A 57 2.96 7.92 6.42
N ARG A 58 3.77 8.89 6.90
CA ARG A 58 4.99 8.56 7.62
C ARG A 58 4.70 7.66 8.82
N ASP A 59 3.79 8.08 9.68
CA ASP A 59 3.48 7.32 10.89
C ASP A 59 2.81 6.01 10.56
N PHE A 60 1.95 5.99 9.56
CA PHE A 60 1.26 4.77 9.15
C PHE A 60 2.26 3.67 8.79
N TYR A 61 3.27 4.00 8.00
CA TYR A 61 4.27 3.02 7.59
C TYR A 61 5.32 2.75 8.66
N GLU A 62 5.74 3.78 9.41
CA GLU A 62 6.74 3.61 10.45
C GLU A 62 6.21 2.78 11.63
N LYS A 63 4.91 2.88 11.91
CA LYS A 63 4.27 2.14 13.00
C LYS A 63 3.61 0.85 12.55
N ALA A 64 3.82 0.45 11.31
CA ALA A 64 3.26 -0.80 10.79
C ALA A 64 3.70 -1.95 11.70
N PRO A 65 2.75 -2.73 12.25
CA PRO A 65 3.07 -3.75 13.25
C PRO A 65 3.99 -4.83 12.75
N LYS A 66 3.82 -5.20 11.48
CA LYS A 66 4.64 -6.28 10.91
C LYS A 66 4.78 -6.06 9.42
N TRP A 67 5.76 -5.24 9.05
CA TRP A 67 6.06 -5.01 7.63
C TRP A 67 6.40 -6.35 6.99
N ASN A 68 5.78 -6.62 5.84
CA ASN A 68 5.92 -7.93 5.20
C ASN A 68 7.33 -8.10 4.63
N PRO A 69 8.05 -9.15 5.04
CA PRO A 69 9.41 -9.36 4.52
C PRO A 69 9.46 -9.67 3.03
N ASN A 70 8.32 -10.04 2.43
CA ASN A 70 8.25 -10.31 1.00
C ASN A 70 7.98 -9.06 0.17
N ALA A 71 7.91 -7.89 0.79
CA ALA A 71 7.68 -6.64 0.06
C ALA A 71 8.73 -6.43 -1.03
N HIS A 72 9.96 -6.86 -0.80
CA HIS A 72 11.04 -6.73 -1.79
C HIS A 72 10.77 -7.52 -3.07
N LEU A 73 9.81 -8.44 -3.05
CA LEU A 73 9.41 -9.18 -4.26
C LEU A 73 8.50 -8.36 -5.16
N ILE A 74 8.01 -7.21 -4.67
CA ILE A 74 7.21 -6.31 -5.46
C ILE A 74 8.16 -5.55 -6.39
N THR A 75 7.98 -5.75 -7.70
CA THR A 75 8.84 -5.12 -8.70
C THR A 75 8.00 -4.54 -9.82
N GLY A 76 8.64 -3.74 -10.65
CA GLY A 76 7.99 -3.18 -11.83
C GLY A 76 7.75 -1.70 -11.68
N THR A 77 7.00 -1.16 -12.65
CA THR A 77 6.80 0.28 -12.77
C THR A 77 5.40 0.68 -12.27
N VAL A 78 5.35 1.75 -11.51
CA VAL A 78 4.09 2.40 -11.14
C VAL A 78 4.33 3.90 -11.19
N CYS A 79 3.40 4.62 -11.81
CA CYS A 79 3.51 6.08 -11.98
C CYS A 79 4.84 6.48 -12.64
N GLY A 80 5.32 5.66 -13.57
CA GLY A 80 6.55 5.95 -14.31
C GLY A 80 7.85 5.67 -13.56
N ILE A 81 7.77 5.08 -12.37
CA ILE A 81 8.94 4.82 -11.53
C ILE A 81 9.04 3.34 -11.23
N ARG A 82 10.25 2.77 -11.33
CA ARG A 82 10.47 1.38 -10.92
C ARG A 82 10.60 1.32 -9.40
N VAL A 83 9.70 0.57 -8.76
CA VAL A 83 9.64 0.53 -7.29
C VAL A 83 10.93 -0.01 -6.68
N GLU A 84 11.57 -0.99 -7.33
CA GLU A 84 12.81 -1.58 -6.81
C GLU A 84 13.99 -0.62 -6.84
N ASN A 85 13.88 0.49 -7.59
CA ASN A 85 14.97 1.46 -7.72
C ASN A 85 14.79 2.71 -6.86
N ILE A 86 13.77 2.75 -6.02
CA ILE A 86 13.52 3.93 -5.19
C ILE A 86 14.48 3.93 -3.99
N ASP A 87 15.25 5.00 -3.83
CA ASP A 87 16.26 5.10 -2.77
C ASP A 87 15.68 5.42 -1.41
N ASP A 88 14.67 6.30 -1.34
CA ASP A 88 14.06 6.68 -0.07
C ASP A 88 13.20 5.53 0.45
N PRO A 89 13.54 4.93 1.61
CA PRO A 89 12.80 3.78 2.12
C PRO A 89 11.31 4.04 2.33
N LEU A 90 10.95 5.22 2.81
CA LEU A 90 9.54 5.54 3.05
C LEU A 90 8.79 5.68 1.73
N MET A 91 9.37 6.39 0.77
CA MET A 91 8.75 6.52 -0.54
C MET A 91 8.61 5.15 -1.21
N GLN A 92 9.61 4.28 -1.05
CA GLN A 92 9.55 2.94 -1.61
C GLN A 92 8.37 2.15 -1.03
N LYS A 93 8.14 2.27 0.29
CA LYS A 93 6.99 1.60 0.93
C LYS A 93 5.67 2.11 0.37
N ILE A 94 5.56 3.41 0.19
CA ILE A 94 4.36 4.02 -0.39
C ILE A 94 4.14 3.50 -1.81
N ARG A 95 5.19 3.44 -2.61
CA ARG A 95 5.07 2.98 -3.99
C ARG A 95 4.84 1.49 -4.12
N TYR A 96 5.31 0.69 -3.17
CA TYR A 96 4.96 -0.72 -3.13
C TYR A 96 3.43 -0.88 -3.06
N LEU A 97 2.78 -0.12 -2.17
CA LEU A 97 1.32 -0.19 -2.07
C LEU A 97 0.66 0.27 -3.37
N ASP A 98 1.15 1.37 -3.95
CA ASP A 98 0.61 1.88 -5.21
C ASP A 98 0.70 0.80 -6.31
N LYS A 99 1.82 0.06 -6.35
CA LYS A 99 2.00 -1.01 -7.34
C LYS A 99 1.01 -2.15 -7.13
N LEU A 100 0.81 -2.55 -5.87
CA LEU A 100 -0.15 -3.62 -5.57
C LEU A 100 -1.57 -3.22 -5.94
N ILE A 101 -1.95 -1.96 -5.67
CA ILE A 101 -3.27 -1.45 -6.03
C ILE A 101 -3.42 -1.38 -7.55
N ASP A 102 -2.36 -0.98 -8.24
CA ASP A 102 -2.36 -0.96 -9.70
C ASP A 102 -2.60 -2.35 -10.27
N GLU A 103 -1.95 -3.37 -9.70
CA GLU A 103 -2.15 -4.75 -10.12
C GLU A 103 -3.57 -5.21 -9.84
N LEU A 104 -4.13 -4.82 -8.70
CA LEU A 104 -5.52 -5.13 -8.36
C LEU A 104 -6.47 -4.53 -9.41
N ALA A 105 -6.27 -3.27 -9.73
CA ALA A 105 -7.10 -2.56 -10.72
C ALA A 105 -6.98 -3.17 -12.11
N LYS A 106 -5.84 -3.78 -12.44
CA LYS A 106 -5.62 -4.42 -13.73
C LYS A 106 -6.15 -5.85 -13.81
N GLY A 107 -6.77 -6.32 -12.73
CA GLY A 107 -7.42 -7.62 -12.74
C GLY A 107 -6.56 -8.79 -12.30
N LYS A 108 -5.36 -8.53 -11.77
CA LYS A 108 -4.50 -9.61 -11.30
C LYS A 108 -5.16 -10.33 -10.12
N PRO A 109 -5.13 -11.68 -10.08
CA PRO A 109 -5.72 -12.40 -8.94
C PRO A 109 -4.95 -12.14 -7.65
N MET A 110 -5.69 -12.12 -6.53
CA MET A 110 -5.10 -11.82 -5.22
C MET A 110 -3.91 -12.69 -4.89
N GLU A 111 -3.96 -13.98 -5.20
CA GLU A 111 -2.87 -14.90 -4.92
C GLU A 111 -1.55 -14.53 -5.61
N LYS A 112 -1.64 -13.77 -6.70
CA LYS A 112 -0.46 -13.30 -7.42
C LYS A 112 -0.02 -11.92 -6.97
N ILE A 113 -0.95 -11.12 -6.46
CA ILE A 113 -0.65 -9.81 -5.91
C ILE A 113 0.11 -9.97 -4.59
N LEU A 114 -0.35 -10.90 -3.75
CA LEU A 114 0.25 -11.17 -2.46
C LEU A 114 1.44 -12.12 -2.64
N ARG A 115 2.64 -11.55 -2.69
CA ARG A 115 3.87 -12.33 -2.92
C ARG A 115 4.19 -13.17 -1.71
N LYS A 116 3.98 -14.48 -1.83
CA LYS A 116 4.24 -15.41 -0.74
C LYS A 116 5.57 -16.12 -0.98
N ALA A 117 6.37 -16.26 0.08
CA ALA A 117 7.65 -16.94 0.00
C ALA A 117 7.44 -18.38 -0.47
N GLY A 118 8.30 -18.85 -1.35
CA GLY A 118 8.24 -20.23 -1.82
C GLY A 118 7.24 -20.51 -2.92
N ASN A 119 6.57 -19.49 -3.42
CA ASN A 119 5.58 -19.64 -4.50
C ASN A 119 6.10 -19.13 -5.82
#